data_67e349aa12b62bac3a72e9b820f01116
#
_entry.id   67e349aa12b62bac3a72e9b820f01116
#
_cell.length_a   1.000
_cell.length_b   1.000
_cell.length_c   1.000
_cell.angle_alpha   90.00
_cell.angle_beta   90.00
_cell.angle_gamma   90.00
#
_symmetry.space_group_name_H-M   'P 1'
#
loop_
_entity.id
_entity.type
_entity.pdbx_description
1 polymer ?
#
loop_
_entity_poly.entity_id
_entity_poly.type
_entity_poly.pdbx_seq_one_letter_code
_entity_poly.pdbx_strand_id
1 'polypeptide(L)'
;NYHGHHSAKLTTFARVESKAAKHPILQGVGTRQFQTFGSLYEVSPVAKSTTVLMTGNARGVNQREPVAWTNVGPGGGKVFYTTLGHPYDFGITDFRKMFRNAIYWAADQKAPGDKKAEESCCN
;
A
#
# COMPACT_ATOMS: atom_id res chain seq x y z
N ASN A 1 -3.06 14.43 6.45
CA ASN A 1 -2.57 15.67 5.79
C ASN A 1 -2.81 15.70 4.29
N TYR A 2 -4.06 15.55 3.87
CA TYR A 2 -4.38 15.68 2.44
C TYR A 2 -4.32 17.16 2.04
N HIS A 3 -3.51 17.48 1.05
CA HIS A 3 -3.34 18.84 0.54
C HIS A 3 -3.86 19.01 -0.89
N GLY A 4 -4.29 17.93 -1.51
CA GLY A 4 -4.69 17.90 -2.90
C GLY A 4 -4.09 16.69 -3.60
N HIS A 5 -4.13 16.68 -4.90
CA HIS A 5 -3.50 15.63 -5.67
C HIS A 5 -2.82 16.22 -6.92
N HIS A 6 -1.75 15.57 -7.36
CA HIS A 6 -1.13 15.87 -8.63
C HIS A 6 -2.16 15.60 -9.73
N SER A 7 -1.95 16.16 -10.91
CA SER A 7 -2.96 16.11 -11.97
C SER A 7 -3.77 14.81 -12.00
N ALA A 8 -5.09 14.94 -11.99
CA ALA A 8 -6.01 13.80 -12.05
C ALA A 8 -5.87 12.97 -13.35
N LYS A 9 -5.18 13.51 -14.35
CA LYS A 9 -4.90 12.81 -15.61
C LYS A 9 -3.67 11.91 -15.53
N LEU A 10 -2.87 12.03 -14.45
CA LEU A 10 -1.65 11.26 -14.27
C LEU A 10 -1.92 10.13 -13.28
N THR A 11 -1.64 8.92 -13.70
CA THR A 11 -1.73 7.75 -12.83
C THR A 11 -0.52 7.67 -11.89
N THR A 12 -0.69 6.97 -10.79
CA THR A 12 0.35 6.77 -9.78
C THR A 12 1.12 5.49 -10.05
N PHE A 13 2.43 5.55 -9.97
CA PHE A 13 3.32 4.38 -9.94
C PHE A 13 3.76 4.16 -8.50
N ALA A 14 3.40 3.01 -7.94
CA ALA A 14 3.65 2.68 -6.54
C ALA A 14 4.72 1.61 -6.38
N ARG A 15 5.49 1.69 -5.31
CA ARG A 15 6.47 0.65 -4.96
C ARG A 15 6.61 0.54 -3.44
N VAL A 16 7.02 -0.65 -3.00
CA VAL A 16 7.34 -0.93 -1.60
C VAL A 16 8.59 -0.14 -1.19
N GLU A 17 8.51 0.46 0.00
CA GLU A 17 9.69 1.04 0.64
C GLU A 17 10.58 -0.08 1.18
N SER A 18 11.86 -0.04 0.81
CA SER A 18 12.82 -1.09 1.19
C SER A 18 12.93 -1.27 2.71
N LYS A 19 12.83 -0.18 3.46
CA LYS A 19 12.86 -0.21 4.93
C LYS A 19 11.69 -0.97 5.55
N ALA A 20 10.57 -1.05 4.84
CA ALA A 20 9.34 -1.66 5.32
C ALA A 20 9.07 -3.03 4.69
N ALA A 21 9.97 -3.54 3.86
CA ALA A 21 9.72 -4.73 3.04
C ALA A 21 9.34 -5.97 3.84
N LYS A 22 9.74 -6.05 5.11
CA LYS A 22 9.42 -7.19 6.00
C LYS A 22 8.16 -6.98 6.82
N HIS A 23 7.49 -5.85 6.68
CA HIS A 23 6.26 -5.58 7.42
C HIS A 23 5.18 -6.62 7.04
N PRO A 24 4.39 -7.13 8.01
CA PRO A 24 3.37 -8.15 7.73
C PRO A 24 2.38 -7.76 6.63
N ILE A 25 2.05 -6.47 6.51
CA ILE A 25 1.14 -5.97 5.47
C ILE A 25 1.71 -6.19 4.07
N LEU A 26 3.03 -6.24 3.94
CA LEU A 26 3.70 -6.40 2.65
C LEU A 26 4.07 -7.85 2.32
N GLN A 27 3.61 -8.81 3.12
CA GLN A 27 3.85 -10.23 2.86
C GLN A 27 3.30 -10.63 1.49
N GLY A 28 4.15 -11.17 0.63
CA GLY A 28 3.78 -11.61 -0.71
C GLY A 28 3.61 -10.49 -1.74
N VAL A 29 3.80 -9.23 -1.32
CA VAL A 29 3.74 -8.08 -2.22
C VAL A 29 5.08 -7.93 -2.93
N GLY A 30 5.05 -7.82 -4.26
CA GLY A 30 6.26 -7.66 -5.05
C GLY A 30 6.96 -6.34 -4.80
N THR A 31 8.29 -6.34 -4.99
CA THR A 31 9.11 -5.13 -4.79
C THR A 31 9.21 -4.26 -6.04
N ARG A 32 8.71 -4.73 -7.16
CA ARG A 32 8.69 -3.97 -8.41
C ARG A 32 7.65 -2.86 -8.37
N GLN A 33 7.98 -1.75 -8.98
CA GLN A 33 7.02 -0.69 -9.22
C GLN A 33 5.85 -1.21 -10.05
N PHE A 34 4.63 -0.80 -9.68
CA PHE A 34 3.44 -1.12 -10.48
C PHE A 34 2.58 0.12 -10.69
N GLN A 35 1.89 0.14 -11.81
CA GLN A 35 0.99 1.24 -12.14
C GLN A 35 -0.38 1.01 -11.50
N THR A 36 -0.89 2.05 -10.85
CA THR A 36 -2.25 2.09 -10.33
C THR A 36 -3.13 2.94 -11.25
N PHE A 37 -4.41 3.04 -10.94
CA PHE A 37 -5.37 3.74 -11.81
C PHE A 37 -5.80 5.09 -11.28
N GLY A 38 -5.40 5.44 -10.06
CA GLY A 38 -5.76 6.73 -9.44
C GLY A 38 -4.63 7.75 -9.52
N SER A 39 -4.97 8.99 -9.23
CA SER A 39 -4.01 10.09 -9.17
C SER A 39 -3.20 10.04 -7.88
N LEU A 40 -2.02 10.65 -7.90
CA LEU A 40 -1.16 10.75 -6.72
C LEU A 40 -1.64 11.88 -5.82
N TYR A 41 -1.90 11.55 -4.55
CA TYR A 41 -2.31 12.52 -3.54
C TYR A 41 -1.08 13.18 -2.91
N GLU A 42 -1.20 14.46 -2.65
CA GLU A 42 -0.20 15.26 -1.93
C GLU A 42 -0.50 15.16 -0.44
N VAL A 43 0.25 14.34 0.27
CA VAL A 43 0.01 14.05 1.70
C VAL A 43 1.22 14.37 2.58
N SER A 44 2.36 14.64 1.99
CA SER A 44 3.58 14.97 2.76
C SER A 44 3.49 16.37 3.39
N PRO A 45 4.09 16.56 4.57
CA PRO A 45 4.71 15.53 5.38
C PRO A 45 3.69 14.72 6.17
N VAL A 46 4.01 13.46 6.44
CA VAL A 46 3.22 12.63 7.36
C VAL A 46 3.80 12.72 8.77
N ALA A 47 3.03 12.31 9.77
CA ALA A 47 3.48 12.33 11.16
C ALA A 47 4.75 11.49 11.35
N LYS A 48 5.63 11.91 12.27
CA LYS A 48 6.90 11.19 12.53
C LYS A 48 6.68 9.76 13.02
N SER A 49 5.56 9.50 13.67
CA SER A 49 5.18 8.16 14.15
C SER A 49 4.70 7.24 13.04
N THR A 50 4.55 7.75 11.82
CA THR A 50 4.06 6.99 10.67
C THR A 50 5.11 6.03 10.16
N THR A 51 4.71 4.78 9.92
CA THR A 51 5.53 3.81 9.19
C THR A 51 5.06 3.78 7.74
N VAL A 52 5.86 4.32 6.84
CA VAL A 52 5.54 4.32 5.41
C VAL A 52 5.86 2.96 4.82
N LEU A 53 4.88 2.33 4.19
CA LEU A 53 5.00 1.02 3.57
C LEU A 53 5.29 1.11 2.08
N MET A 54 4.62 2.04 1.41
CA MET A 54 4.77 2.27 -0.02
C MET A 54 4.82 3.76 -0.32
N THR A 55 5.60 4.09 -1.33
CA THR A 55 5.60 5.43 -1.92
C THR A 55 5.21 5.35 -3.39
N GLY A 56 4.77 6.46 -3.92
CA GLY A 56 4.40 6.56 -5.32
C GLY A 56 4.85 7.85 -5.95
N ASN A 57 4.87 7.87 -7.27
CA ASN A 57 5.10 9.07 -8.05
C ASN A 57 4.22 9.06 -9.29
N ALA A 58 3.95 10.24 -9.82
CA ALA A 58 3.26 10.40 -11.09
C ALA A 58 4.29 10.66 -12.19
N ARG A 59 3.96 10.26 -13.42
CA ARG A 59 4.86 10.50 -14.57
C ARG A 59 5.16 12.00 -14.71
N GLY A 60 6.43 12.32 -14.84
CA GLY A 60 6.87 13.71 -14.99
C GLY A 60 6.86 14.52 -13.69
N VAL A 61 6.50 13.92 -12.57
CA VAL A 61 6.54 14.54 -11.24
C VAL A 61 7.71 13.94 -10.49
N ASN A 62 8.66 14.77 -10.06
CA ASN A 62 9.85 14.29 -9.36
C ASN A 62 9.57 13.93 -7.89
N GLN A 63 8.57 14.58 -7.29
CA GLN A 63 8.22 14.34 -5.90
C GLN A 63 7.55 12.99 -5.74
N ARG A 64 8.01 12.24 -4.73
CA ARG A 64 7.35 11.01 -4.30
C ARG A 64 6.47 11.30 -3.08
N GLU A 65 5.35 10.61 -3.00
CA GLU A 65 4.42 10.72 -1.89
C GLU A 65 4.21 9.35 -1.24
N PRO A 66 4.01 9.28 0.09
CA PRO A 66 3.50 8.08 0.70
C PRO A 66 2.14 7.71 0.11
N VAL A 67 1.94 6.43 -0.21
CA VAL A 67 0.66 5.93 -0.74
C VAL A 67 0.06 4.83 0.12
N ALA A 68 0.83 4.30 1.07
CA ALA A 68 0.33 3.35 2.08
C ALA A 68 1.19 3.47 3.33
N TRP A 69 0.57 3.53 4.50
CA TRP A 69 1.28 3.67 5.77
C TRP A 69 0.46 3.16 6.95
N THR A 70 1.13 3.00 8.08
CA THR A 70 0.49 2.62 9.34
C THR A 70 0.77 3.63 10.42
N ASN A 71 -0.14 3.69 11.37
CA ASN A 71 -0.01 4.45 12.60
C ASN A 71 -0.62 3.66 13.76
N VAL A 72 -0.30 4.10 14.97
CA VAL A 72 -0.97 3.63 16.17
C VAL A 72 -1.87 4.76 16.68
N GLY A 73 -3.16 4.47 16.82
CA GLY A 73 -4.12 5.46 17.31
C GLY A 73 -3.96 5.74 18.81
N PRO A 74 -4.67 6.78 19.33
CA PRO A 74 -4.53 7.21 20.72
C PRO A 74 -4.79 6.11 21.76
N GLY A 75 -5.62 5.14 21.45
CA GLY A 75 -5.89 4.00 22.34
C GLY A 75 -5.01 2.79 22.08
N GLY A 76 -3.94 2.91 21.30
CA GLY A 76 -3.09 1.79 20.90
C GLY A 76 -3.63 0.99 19.73
N GLY A 77 -4.74 1.41 19.13
CA GLY A 77 -5.33 0.75 17.98
C GLY A 77 -4.48 0.89 16.74
N LYS A 78 -4.38 -0.17 15.96
CA LYS A 78 -3.64 -0.19 14.69
C LYS A 78 -4.45 0.48 13.59
N VAL A 79 -3.82 1.37 12.85
CA VAL A 79 -4.44 2.09 11.73
C VAL A 79 -3.60 1.84 10.47
N PHE A 80 -4.26 1.38 9.43
CA PHE A 80 -3.70 1.33 8.08
C PHE A 80 -4.40 2.35 7.20
N TYR A 81 -3.63 3.07 6.42
CA TYR A 81 -4.16 4.06 5.49
C TYR A 81 -3.51 3.88 4.12
N THR A 82 -4.30 4.03 3.08
CA THR A 82 -3.78 4.09 1.71
C THR A 82 -4.53 5.13 0.90
N THR A 83 -3.81 5.81 0.03
CA THR A 83 -4.39 6.74 -0.95
C THR A 83 -4.70 6.04 -2.26
N LEU A 84 -4.27 4.79 -2.41
CA LEU A 84 -4.66 3.93 -3.52
C LEU A 84 -6.10 3.44 -3.31
N GLY A 85 -6.69 2.77 -4.28
CA GLY A 85 -8.02 2.21 -4.13
C GLY A 85 -9.01 2.66 -5.19
N HIS A 86 -8.51 3.15 -6.33
CA HIS A 86 -9.36 3.29 -7.51
C HIS A 86 -10.04 1.93 -7.76
N PRO A 87 -11.30 1.89 -8.23
CA PRO A 87 -12.00 0.60 -8.45
C PRO A 87 -11.16 -0.43 -9.23
N TYR A 88 -10.39 0.00 -10.22
CA TYR A 88 -9.55 -0.90 -11.00
C TYR A 88 -8.29 -1.36 -10.26
N ASP A 89 -7.88 -0.68 -9.19
CA ASP A 89 -6.75 -1.12 -8.37
C ASP A 89 -7.02 -2.48 -7.73
N PHE A 90 -8.28 -2.80 -7.46
CA PHE A 90 -8.67 -4.11 -6.91
C PHE A 90 -8.44 -5.26 -7.90
N GLY A 91 -8.12 -4.98 -9.16
CA GLY A 91 -7.65 -5.96 -10.13
C GLY A 91 -6.14 -6.20 -10.06
N ILE A 92 -5.39 -5.38 -9.32
CA ILE A 92 -3.93 -5.49 -9.22
C ILE A 92 -3.59 -6.46 -8.09
N THR A 93 -2.86 -7.55 -8.41
CA THR A 93 -2.53 -8.60 -7.44
C THR A 93 -1.81 -8.04 -6.21
N ASP A 94 -0.80 -7.21 -6.40
CA ASP A 94 -0.03 -6.65 -5.28
C ASP A 94 -0.86 -5.73 -4.40
N PHE A 95 -1.75 -4.93 -4.98
CA PHE A 95 -2.67 -4.11 -4.21
C PHE A 95 -3.62 -4.96 -3.36
N ARG A 96 -4.21 -6.00 -3.96
CA ARG A 96 -5.11 -6.90 -3.22
C ARG A 96 -4.41 -7.61 -2.07
N LYS A 97 -3.16 -8.07 -2.27
CA LYS A 97 -2.38 -8.72 -1.22
C LYS A 97 -2.13 -7.77 -0.06
N MET A 98 -1.70 -6.55 -0.36
CA MET A 98 -1.49 -5.53 0.65
C MET A 98 -2.78 -5.23 1.42
N PHE A 99 -3.87 -5.02 0.71
CA PHE A 99 -5.17 -4.69 1.32
C PHE A 99 -5.67 -5.82 2.23
N ARG A 100 -5.60 -7.07 1.76
CA ARG A 100 -5.92 -8.25 2.56
C ARG A 100 -5.07 -8.31 3.81
N ASN A 101 -3.77 -8.19 3.66
CA ASN A 101 -2.84 -8.26 4.79
C ASN A 101 -3.10 -7.15 5.81
N ALA A 102 -3.48 -5.97 5.33
CA ALA A 102 -3.79 -4.84 6.19
C ALA A 102 -5.00 -5.10 7.08
N ILE A 103 -6.04 -5.75 6.54
CA ILE A 103 -7.23 -6.13 7.30
C ILE A 103 -6.85 -7.09 8.44
N TYR A 104 -6.08 -8.14 8.13
CA TYR A 104 -5.62 -9.09 9.14
C TYR A 104 -4.74 -8.43 10.19
N TRP A 105 -3.80 -7.60 9.75
CA TRP A 105 -2.89 -6.89 10.64
C TRP A 105 -3.65 -5.97 11.61
N ALA A 106 -4.61 -5.20 11.10
CA ALA A 106 -5.40 -4.28 11.92
C ALA A 106 -6.26 -5.03 12.95
N ALA A 107 -6.65 -6.27 12.63
CA ALA A 107 -7.42 -7.14 13.53
C ALA A 107 -6.53 -7.99 14.44
N ASP A 108 -5.23 -7.75 14.48
CA ASP A 108 -4.26 -8.57 15.23
C ASP A 108 -4.27 -10.05 14.84
N GLN A 109 -4.54 -10.32 13.56
CA GLN A 109 -4.57 -11.67 13.01
C GLN A 109 -3.44 -11.84 12.01
N LYS A 110 -2.94 -13.06 11.89
CA LYS A 110 -1.94 -13.40 10.88
C LYS A 110 -2.66 -13.68 9.56
N ALA A 111 -2.25 -12.98 8.51
CA ALA A 111 -2.79 -13.24 7.18
C ALA A 111 -2.36 -14.64 6.70
N PRO A 112 -3.25 -15.38 6.00
CA PRO A 112 -2.85 -16.63 5.37
C PRO A 112 -1.80 -16.38 4.31
N GLY A 113 -0.79 -17.24 4.22
CA GLY A 113 0.18 -17.18 3.14
C GLY A 113 -0.47 -17.51 1.79
N ASP A 114 0.21 -17.14 0.72
CA ASP A 114 -0.22 -17.54 -0.61
C ASP A 114 -0.12 -19.07 -0.75
N LYS A 115 -1.17 -19.69 -1.27
CA LYS A 115 -1.13 -21.11 -1.58
C LYS A 115 -0.15 -21.34 -2.74
N LYS A 116 0.70 -22.33 -2.59
CA LYS A 116 1.55 -22.75 -3.69
C LYS A 116 0.68 -23.37 -4.79
N ALA A 117 1.07 -23.14 -6.04
CA ALA A 117 0.33 -23.69 -7.17
C ALA A 117 0.18 -25.22 -7.11
N GLU A 118 1.17 -25.89 -6.57
CA GLU A 118 1.17 -27.35 -6.38
C GLU A 118 0.10 -27.83 -5.40
N GLU A 119 -0.19 -27.07 -4.37
CA GLU A 119 -1.24 -27.42 -3.41
C GLU A 119 -2.63 -27.26 -4.01
N SER A 120 -2.80 -26.34 -4.95
CA SER A 120 -4.08 -26.15 -5.64
C SER A 120 -4.34 -27.20 -6.71
N CYS A 121 -3.30 -27.85 -7.24
CA CYS A 121 -3.43 -28.91 -8.24
C CYS A 121 -3.80 -30.26 -7.64
N CYS A 122 -3.50 -30.48 -6.37
CA CYS A 122 -3.70 -31.79 -5.72
C CYS A 122 -5.01 -31.88 -4.95
N ASN A 123 -5.76 -30.83 -4.93
CA ASN A 123 -7.05 -30.73 -4.27
C ASN A 123 -8.18 -30.65 -5.28
#